data_e73fe69b5e2cb2e156a0626fb5c937d8
#
_entry.id   e73fe69b5e2cb2e156a0626fb5c937d8
#
_cell.length_a   1.000
_cell.length_b   1.000
_cell.length_c   1.000
_cell.angle_alpha   90.00
_cell.angle_beta   90.00
_cell.angle_gamma   90.00
#
_symmetry.space_group_name_H-M   'P 1'
#
loop_
_entity.id
_entity.type
_entity.pdbx_description
1 polymer ?
#
loop_
_entity_poly.entity_id
_entity_poly.type
_entity_poly.pdbx_seq_one_letter_code
_entity_poly.pdbx_strand_id
1 'polypeptide(L)'
;MTVPERLSALRKCMEEKNIDVYVVPTADFHQSEYVGEHFKARKFITGFSGSAGTAVITKTEARLWTDGRYFIQAAAQLEGTTVELMKMGEPGVPEMNAYIEEVLKEGETLGFDGRVVSVGEGEDYAAIAGKKNAKVNYQVDLIDEIWEDRPVLSLSLIHISEPTRRVV
;
A
#
# COMPACT_ATOMS: atom_id res chain seq x y z
N MET A 1 0.39 -13.78 13.57
CA MET A 1 1.47 -13.80 12.56
C MET A 1 2.42 -12.62 12.74
N THR A 2 3.69 -12.84 12.50
CA THR A 2 4.69 -11.78 12.46
C THR A 2 4.61 -11.03 11.13
N VAL A 3 5.27 -9.87 11.03
CA VAL A 3 5.29 -9.12 9.76
C VAL A 3 5.95 -9.94 8.65
N PRO A 4 7.11 -10.60 8.84
CA PRO A 4 7.65 -11.46 7.79
C PRO A 4 6.69 -12.56 7.32
N GLU A 5 5.93 -13.14 8.23
CA GLU A 5 4.92 -14.15 7.88
C GLU A 5 3.77 -13.53 7.08
N ARG A 6 3.33 -12.33 7.44
CA ARG A 6 2.30 -11.59 6.69
C ARG A 6 2.79 -11.24 5.30
N LEU A 7 4.03 -10.81 5.16
CA LEU A 7 4.62 -10.52 3.86
C LEU A 7 4.69 -11.77 2.99
N SER A 8 5.04 -12.90 3.57
CA SER A 8 5.07 -14.17 2.85
C SER A 8 3.68 -14.55 2.34
N ALA A 9 2.66 -14.40 3.19
CA ALA A 9 1.27 -14.66 2.80
C ALA A 9 0.81 -13.70 1.69
N LEU A 10 1.17 -12.42 1.80
CA LEU A 10 0.84 -11.44 0.77
C LEU A 10 1.48 -11.78 -0.56
N ARG A 11 2.75 -12.18 -0.55
CA ARG A 11 3.47 -12.56 -1.77
C ARG A 11 2.85 -13.78 -2.43
N LYS A 12 2.33 -14.70 -1.64
CA LYS A 12 1.59 -15.86 -2.18
C LYS A 12 0.32 -15.42 -2.90
N CYS A 13 -0.43 -14.49 -2.30
CA CYS A 13 -1.61 -13.91 -2.94
C CYS A 13 -1.24 -13.16 -4.22
N MET A 14 -0.15 -12.42 -4.20
CA MET A 14 0.35 -11.72 -5.38
C MET A 14 0.63 -12.69 -6.50
N GLU A 15 1.29 -13.81 -6.20
CA GLU A 15 1.57 -14.83 -7.18
C GLU A 15 0.30 -15.45 -7.77
N GLU A 16 -0.67 -15.75 -6.92
CA GLU A 16 -1.96 -16.32 -7.35
C GLU A 16 -2.75 -15.38 -8.25
N LYS A 17 -2.63 -14.06 -8.02
CA LYS A 17 -3.33 -13.04 -8.81
C LYS A 17 -2.47 -12.47 -9.94
N ASN A 18 -1.26 -12.98 -10.13
CA ASN A 18 -0.31 -12.50 -11.14
C ASN A 18 0.05 -11.02 -10.95
N ILE A 19 0.24 -10.60 -9.70
CA ILE A 19 0.67 -9.24 -9.36
C ILE A 19 2.13 -9.28 -8.94
N ASP A 20 2.93 -8.39 -9.51
CA ASP A 20 4.38 -8.37 -9.29
C ASP A 20 4.82 -7.27 -8.33
N VAL A 21 4.10 -6.15 -8.31
CA VAL A 21 4.33 -5.03 -7.41
C VAL A 21 2.98 -4.63 -6.81
N TYR A 22 2.91 -4.57 -5.47
CA TYR A 22 1.67 -4.23 -4.78
C TYR A 22 1.87 -3.00 -3.89
N VAL A 23 1.02 -1.98 -4.05
CA VAL A 23 1.10 -0.72 -3.30
C VAL A 23 0.04 -0.72 -2.20
N VAL A 24 0.47 -0.43 -0.96
CA VAL A 24 -0.41 -0.37 0.20
C VAL A 24 -0.31 1.02 0.83
N PRO A 25 -1.21 1.95 0.51
CA PRO A 25 -1.22 3.27 1.12
C PRO A 25 -1.94 3.25 2.46
N THR A 26 -1.89 4.37 3.17
CA THR A 26 -2.73 4.59 4.34
C THR A 26 -3.83 5.56 3.93
N ALA A 27 -4.99 5.05 3.63
CA ALA A 27 -6.13 5.88 3.24
C ALA A 27 -7.42 5.09 3.40
N ASP A 28 -8.52 5.80 3.53
CA ASP A 28 -9.85 5.21 3.45
C ASP A 28 -10.50 5.60 2.11
N PHE A 29 -11.77 5.26 1.93
CA PHE A 29 -12.48 5.54 0.67
C PHE A 29 -12.65 7.04 0.40
N HIS A 30 -12.48 7.88 1.40
CA HIS A 30 -12.66 9.33 1.33
C HIS A 30 -11.33 10.10 1.39
N GLN A 31 -10.20 9.41 1.45
CA GLN A 31 -8.89 10.03 1.63
C GLN A 31 -8.81 10.88 2.89
N SER A 32 -9.44 10.42 3.97
CA SER A 32 -9.47 11.12 5.26
C SER A 32 -8.09 11.19 5.89
N GLU A 33 -7.85 12.25 6.69
CA GLU A 33 -6.60 12.40 7.42
C GLU A 33 -6.40 11.29 8.46
N TYR A 34 -7.49 10.90 9.14
CA TYR A 34 -7.46 9.82 10.12
C TYR A 34 -8.29 8.66 9.61
N VAL A 35 -7.65 7.52 9.38
CA VAL A 35 -8.33 6.34 8.85
C VAL A 35 -8.80 5.43 9.98
N GLY A 36 -9.94 4.78 9.78
CA GLY A 36 -10.45 3.79 10.72
C GLY A 36 -9.61 2.51 10.70
N GLU A 37 -9.75 1.68 11.73
CA GLU A 37 -8.96 0.46 11.88
C GLU A 37 -9.06 -0.49 10.69
N HIS A 38 -10.23 -0.55 10.06
CA HIS A 38 -10.43 -1.37 8.86
C HIS A 38 -9.47 -1.02 7.73
N PHE A 39 -9.10 0.27 7.62
CA PHE A 39 -8.26 0.75 6.51
C PHE A 39 -6.78 0.81 6.84
N LYS A 40 -6.37 0.30 8.00
CA LYS A 40 -4.96 0.33 8.40
C LYS A 40 -4.17 -0.86 7.83
N ALA A 41 -4.33 -1.09 6.53
CA ALA A 41 -3.66 -2.17 5.83
C ALA A 41 -2.13 -2.04 5.88
N ARG A 42 -1.60 -0.83 5.74
CA ARG A 42 -0.16 -0.61 5.80
C ARG A 42 0.40 -0.95 7.19
N LYS A 43 -0.31 -0.58 8.26
CA LYS A 43 0.08 -0.96 9.62
C LYS A 43 0.10 -2.48 9.78
N PHE A 44 -0.91 -3.15 9.25
CA PHE A 44 -1.00 -4.61 9.31
C PHE A 44 0.19 -5.26 8.63
N ILE A 45 0.53 -4.80 7.43
CA ILE A 45 1.55 -5.49 6.61
C ILE A 45 2.99 -5.09 6.97
N THR A 46 3.19 -3.91 7.57
CA THR A 46 4.55 -3.43 7.90
C THR A 46 4.84 -3.34 9.39
N GLY A 47 3.82 -3.23 10.22
CA GLY A 47 3.99 -2.96 11.65
C GLY A 47 4.21 -1.49 11.98
N PHE A 48 4.31 -0.61 11.00
CA PHE A 48 4.47 0.82 11.23
C PHE A 48 3.12 1.47 11.50
N SER A 49 2.98 2.12 12.67
CA SER A 49 1.70 2.68 13.12
C SER A 49 1.54 4.19 12.92
N GLY A 50 2.50 4.87 12.32
CA GLY A 50 2.38 6.30 12.02
C GLY A 50 1.20 6.60 11.09
N SER A 51 0.72 7.84 11.11
CA SER A 51 -0.48 8.21 10.36
C SER A 51 -0.24 8.48 8.87
N ALA A 52 1.01 8.53 8.43
CA ALA A 52 1.34 8.77 7.03
C ALA A 52 2.43 7.81 6.54
N GLY A 53 2.24 7.27 5.38
CA GLY A 53 3.23 6.38 4.77
C GLY A 53 2.58 5.43 3.78
N THR A 54 3.38 4.95 2.83
CA THR A 54 2.94 3.98 1.82
C THR A 54 3.96 2.87 1.72
N ALA A 55 3.49 1.64 1.67
CA ALA A 55 4.35 0.48 1.48
C ALA A 55 4.27 -0.01 0.04
N VAL A 56 5.40 -0.46 -0.49
CA VAL A 56 5.47 -1.11 -1.79
C VAL A 56 6.10 -2.48 -1.58
N ILE A 57 5.40 -3.52 -1.96
CA ILE A 57 5.84 -4.90 -1.79
C ILE A 57 6.06 -5.53 -3.16
N THR A 58 7.25 -6.10 -3.36
CA THR A 58 7.55 -6.91 -4.53
C THR A 58 7.69 -8.37 -4.09
N LYS A 59 8.01 -9.26 -5.01
CA LYS A 59 8.21 -10.68 -4.69
C LYS A 59 9.40 -10.91 -3.77
N THR A 60 10.36 -9.98 -3.75
CA THR A 60 11.61 -10.14 -2.99
C THR A 60 11.88 -9.02 -1.99
N GLU A 61 11.21 -7.89 -2.13
CA GLU A 61 11.46 -6.71 -1.28
C GLU A 61 10.17 -6.16 -0.70
N ALA A 62 10.31 -5.42 0.39
CA ALA A 62 9.22 -4.64 0.96
C ALA A 62 9.83 -3.32 1.47
N ARG A 63 9.25 -2.20 1.09
CA ARG A 63 9.76 -0.88 1.45
C ARG A 63 8.63 0.02 1.91
N LEU A 64 8.92 0.89 2.88
CA LEU A 64 7.97 1.86 3.42
C LEU A 64 8.51 3.26 3.22
N TRP A 65 7.74 4.11 2.54
CA TRP A 65 8.04 5.55 2.42
C TRP A 65 7.25 6.32 3.45
N THR A 66 7.95 7.14 4.26
CA THR A 66 7.31 8.03 5.22
C THR A 66 8.12 9.32 5.33
N ASP A 67 7.51 10.37 5.90
CA ASP A 67 8.17 11.68 6.03
C ASP A 67 8.94 11.82 7.34
N GLY A 68 9.66 12.96 7.48
CA GLY A 68 10.56 13.20 8.59
C GLY A 68 9.94 13.13 9.97
N ARG A 69 8.64 13.35 10.09
CA ARG A 69 7.95 13.27 11.38
C ARG A 69 8.02 11.88 11.99
N TYR A 70 8.20 10.85 11.16
CA TYR A 70 8.11 9.45 11.57
C TYR A 70 9.39 8.64 11.41
N PHE A 71 10.50 9.26 11.04
CA PHE A 71 11.75 8.49 10.77
C PHE A 71 12.19 7.65 11.97
N ILE A 72 12.18 8.23 13.16
CA ILE A 72 12.63 7.52 14.36
C ILE A 72 11.65 6.40 14.72
N GLN A 73 10.36 6.69 14.72
CA GLN A 73 9.33 5.71 15.01
C GLN A 73 9.36 4.55 14.01
N ALA A 74 9.46 4.88 12.73
CA ALA A 74 9.47 3.86 11.68
C ALA A 74 10.70 2.97 11.79
N ALA A 75 11.87 3.55 12.03
CA ALA A 75 13.11 2.76 12.18
C ALA A 75 12.97 1.75 13.32
N ALA A 76 12.39 2.17 14.44
CA ALA A 76 12.18 1.27 15.58
C ALA A 76 11.15 0.19 15.28
N GLN A 77 10.03 0.54 14.67
CA GLN A 77 8.94 -0.39 14.41
C GLN A 77 9.23 -1.37 13.27
N LEU A 78 10.06 -0.97 12.32
CA LEU A 78 10.41 -1.84 11.20
C LEU A 78 11.59 -2.77 11.49
N GLU A 79 12.24 -2.62 12.62
CA GLU A 79 13.36 -3.49 13.00
C GLU A 79 12.90 -4.95 13.05
N GLY A 80 13.60 -5.83 12.35
CA GLY A 80 13.27 -7.25 12.30
C GLY A 80 12.11 -7.63 11.40
N THR A 81 11.47 -6.66 10.71
CA THR A 81 10.32 -6.93 9.87
C THR A 81 10.67 -7.28 8.43
N THR A 82 11.92 -7.09 8.01
CA THR A 82 12.38 -7.17 6.62
C THR A 82 11.86 -6.04 5.71
N VAL A 83 11.07 -5.12 6.26
CA VAL A 83 10.62 -3.92 5.53
C VAL A 83 11.70 -2.84 5.65
N GLU A 84 12.15 -2.32 4.51
CA GLU A 84 13.17 -1.28 4.48
C GLU A 84 12.53 0.10 4.58
N LEU A 85 13.08 0.95 5.46
CA LEU A 85 12.60 2.32 5.61
C LEU A 85 13.17 3.21 4.50
N MET A 86 12.28 3.87 3.79
CA MET A 86 12.65 4.86 2.76
C MET A 86 12.32 6.25 3.29
N LYS A 87 13.35 7.00 3.68
CA LYS A 87 13.21 8.31 4.30
C LYS A 87 12.97 9.38 3.22
N MET A 88 11.71 9.73 3.03
CA MET A 88 11.32 10.70 1.99
C MET A 88 12.06 12.01 2.15
N GLY A 89 12.62 12.50 1.04
CA GLY A 89 13.33 13.78 1.00
C GLY A 89 14.79 13.72 1.37
N GLU A 90 15.29 12.57 1.85
CA GLU A 90 16.71 12.44 2.16
C GLU A 90 17.54 12.19 0.90
N PRO A 91 18.78 12.71 0.85
CA PRO A 91 19.65 12.47 -0.30
C PRO A 91 19.89 10.98 -0.53
N GLY A 92 19.84 10.56 -1.79
CA GLY A 92 20.10 9.19 -2.15
C GLY A 92 18.90 8.24 -1.99
N VAL A 93 17.79 8.73 -1.46
CA VAL A 93 16.55 7.93 -1.33
C VAL A 93 15.67 8.20 -2.53
N PRO A 94 15.36 7.19 -3.36
CA PRO A 94 14.47 7.39 -4.50
C PRO A 94 13.05 7.67 -4.05
N GLU A 95 12.32 8.45 -4.83
CA GLU A 95 10.90 8.63 -4.58
C GLU A 95 10.17 7.33 -4.88
N MET A 96 9.01 7.13 -4.24
CA MET A 96 8.24 5.90 -4.40
C MET A 96 7.91 5.61 -5.87
N ASN A 97 7.46 6.61 -6.62
CA ASN A 97 7.11 6.41 -8.02
C ASN A 97 8.32 6.03 -8.87
N ALA A 98 9.49 6.62 -8.58
CA ALA A 98 10.72 6.25 -9.27
C ALA A 98 11.14 4.81 -8.95
N TYR A 99 10.97 4.38 -7.71
CA TYR A 99 11.24 3.01 -7.31
C TYR A 99 10.30 2.02 -8.02
N ILE A 100 9.01 2.35 -8.06
CA ILE A 100 8.03 1.50 -8.74
C ILE A 100 8.40 1.36 -10.23
N GLU A 101 8.79 2.46 -10.87
CA GLU A 101 9.21 2.44 -12.27
C GLU A 101 10.43 1.55 -12.46
N GLU A 102 11.36 1.56 -11.51
CA GLU A 102 12.57 0.73 -11.56
C GLU A 102 12.28 -0.76 -11.42
N VAL A 103 11.40 -1.14 -10.49
CA VAL A 103 11.14 -2.55 -10.19
C VAL A 103 10.06 -3.20 -11.03
N LEU A 104 9.17 -2.41 -11.61
CA LEU A 104 8.12 -2.93 -12.49
C LEU A 104 8.69 -3.18 -13.87
N LYS A 105 8.63 -4.44 -14.32
CA LYS A 105 9.21 -4.85 -15.61
C LYS A 105 8.13 -4.95 -16.67
N GLU A 106 8.55 -4.99 -17.92
CA GLU A 106 7.66 -5.18 -19.06
C GLU A 106 6.82 -6.45 -18.87
N GLY A 107 5.53 -6.34 -19.08
CA GLY A 107 4.60 -7.46 -18.96
C GLY A 107 4.16 -7.79 -17.55
N GLU A 108 4.76 -7.15 -16.53
CA GLU A 108 4.37 -7.36 -15.15
C GLU A 108 3.12 -6.56 -14.78
N THR A 109 2.58 -6.79 -13.60
CA THR A 109 1.35 -6.11 -13.14
C THR A 109 1.60 -5.37 -11.84
N LEU A 110 1.23 -4.09 -11.84
CA LEU A 110 1.19 -3.25 -10.63
C LEU A 110 -0.22 -3.33 -10.06
N GLY A 111 -0.33 -3.75 -8.80
CA GLY A 111 -1.63 -3.91 -8.13
C GLY A 111 -1.81 -2.97 -6.96
N PHE A 112 -3.05 -2.57 -6.73
CA PHE A 112 -3.45 -1.79 -5.57
C PHE A 112 -4.98 -1.81 -5.44
N ASP A 113 -5.48 -1.38 -4.27
CA ASP A 113 -6.92 -1.19 -4.08
C ASP A 113 -7.26 0.24 -4.51
N GLY A 114 -7.88 0.40 -5.67
CA GLY A 114 -8.22 1.71 -6.23
C GLY A 114 -9.19 2.53 -5.38
N ARG A 115 -9.89 1.90 -4.44
CA ARG A 115 -10.81 2.59 -3.56
C ARG A 115 -10.10 3.46 -2.53
N VAL A 116 -8.83 3.15 -2.22
CA VAL A 116 -8.02 3.88 -1.24
C VAL A 116 -6.88 4.66 -1.88
N VAL A 117 -6.87 4.78 -3.18
CA VAL A 117 -5.87 5.53 -3.95
C VAL A 117 -6.58 6.73 -4.59
N SER A 118 -5.99 7.92 -4.50
CA SER A 118 -6.58 9.10 -5.12
C SER A 118 -6.52 9.00 -6.65
N VAL A 119 -7.33 9.80 -7.33
CA VAL A 119 -7.34 9.85 -8.80
C VAL A 119 -5.95 10.20 -9.34
N GLY A 120 -5.29 11.21 -8.74
CA GLY A 120 -3.95 11.61 -9.15
C GLY A 120 -2.93 10.51 -8.98
N GLU A 121 -2.96 9.81 -7.85
CA GLU A 121 -2.07 8.67 -7.61
C GLU A 121 -2.33 7.54 -8.60
N GLY A 122 -3.59 7.23 -8.85
CA GLY A 122 -3.97 6.20 -9.81
C GLY A 122 -3.51 6.54 -11.23
N GLU A 123 -3.60 7.80 -11.62
CA GLU A 123 -3.10 8.27 -12.91
C GLU A 123 -1.59 8.12 -13.03
N ASP A 124 -0.86 8.43 -11.95
CA ASP A 124 0.59 8.26 -11.90
C ASP A 124 0.99 6.79 -12.07
N TYR A 125 0.28 5.89 -11.38
CA TYR A 125 0.56 4.46 -11.48
C TYR A 125 0.24 3.93 -12.89
N ALA A 126 -0.85 4.39 -13.49
CA ALA A 126 -1.19 4.00 -14.85
C ALA A 126 -0.15 4.51 -15.86
N ALA A 127 0.37 5.72 -15.65
CA ALA A 127 1.40 6.29 -16.51
C ALA A 127 2.71 5.49 -16.40
N ILE A 128 3.09 5.09 -15.18
CA ILE A 128 4.28 4.24 -14.96
C ILE A 128 4.11 2.91 -15.68
N ALA A 129 2.97 2.26 -15.52
CA ALA A 129 2.71 0.97 -16.17
C ALA A 129 2.74 1.10 -17.69
N GLY A 130 2.13 2.15 -18.24
CA GLY A 130 2.15 2.39 -19.69
C GLY A 130 3.55 2.59 -20.22
N LYS A 131 4.38 3.32 -19.48
CA LYS A 131 5.78 3.58 -19.84
C LYS A 131 6.61 2.29 -19.87
N LYS A 132 6.29 1.34 -19.00
CA LYS A 132 7.02 0.07 -18.87
C LYS A 132 6.38 -1.06 -19.66
N ASN A 133 5.33 -0.81 -20.42
CA ASN A 133 4.51 -1.84 -21.08
C ASN A 133 4.02 -2.88 -20.10
N ALA A 134 3.64 -2.44 -18.91
CA ALA A 134 3.14 -3.26 -17.84
C ALA A 134 1.63 -3.02 -17.66
N LYS A 135 1.02 -3.81 -16.78
CA LYS A 135 -0.42 -3.75 -16.55
C LYS A 135 -0.71 -3.16 -15.16
N VAL A 136 -1.93 -2.66 -14.98
CA VAL A 136 -2.41 -2.18 -13.68
C VAL A 136 -3.66 -2.98 -13.31
N ASN A 137 -3.68 -3.47 -12.06
CA ASN A 137 -4.88 -4.08 -11.47
C ASN A 137 -5.27 -3.26 -10.25
N TYR A 138 -6.30 -2.43 -10.38
CA TYR A 138 -6.76 -1.53 -9.32
C TYR A 138 -7.99 -2.07 -8.57
N GLN A 139 -8.35 -3.32 -8.78
CA GLN A 139 -9.54 -3.94 -8.19
C GLN A 139 -9.21 -5.04 -7.19
N VAL A 140 -8.06 -4.95 -6.54
CA VAL A 140 -7.62 -5.99 -5.60
C VAL A 140 -7.30 -5.41 -4.23
N ASP A 141 -7.85 -6.02 -3.21
CA ASP A 141 -7.47 -5.79 -1.82
C ASP A 141 -6.90 -7.10 -1.29
N LEU A 142 -5.61 -7.32 -1.57
CA LEU A 142 -4.94 -8.56 -1.18
C LEU A 142 -4.76 -8.67 0.33
N ILE A 143 -4.72 -7.53 1.02
CA ILE A 143 -4.61 -7.53 2.48
C ILE A 143 -5.85 -8.19 3.10
N ASP A 144 -7.01 -7.97 2.52
CA ASP A 144 -8.25 -8.58 3.02
C ASP A 144 -8.19 -10.11 2.99
N GLU A 145 -7.48 -10.68 2.03
CA GLU A 145 -7.35 -12.13 1.89
C GLU A 145 -6.48 -12.76 2.98
N ILE A 146 -5.59 -11.99 3.60
CA ILE A 146 -4.66 -12.50 4.61
C ILE A 146 -4.91 -11.93 6.02
N TRP A 147 -5.75 -10.93 6.16
CA TRP A 147 -6.06 -10.30 7.44
C TRP A 147 -7.36 -10.87 8.00
N GLU A 148 -7.28 -12.03 8.63
CA GLU A 148 -8.45 -12.77 9.11
C GLU A 148 -9.29 -12.02 10.14
N ASP A 149 -8.62 -11.30 11.06
CA ASP A 149 -9.29 -10.55 12.11
C ASP A 149 -9.40 -9.06 11.79
N ARG A 150 -9.48 -8.72 10.51
CA ARG A 150 -9.61 -7.33 10.09
C ARG A 150 -10.88 -6.70 10.69
N PRO A 151 -10.75 -5.53 11.34
CA PRO A 151 -11.92 -4.84 11.89
C PRO A 151 -12.95 -4.56 10.79
N VAL A 152 -14.22 -4.78 11.11
CA VAL A 152 -15.29 -4.53 10.14
C VAL A 152 -15.50 -3.03 9.96
N LEU A 153 -16.01 -2.65 8.80
CA LEU A 153 -16.42 -1.27 8.54
C LEU A 153 -17.56 -0.93 9.52
N SER A 154 -17.46 0.22 10.20
CA SER A 154 -18.52 0.63 11.12
C SER A 154 -19.77 1.04 10.32
N LEU A 155 -20.95 0.80 10.90
CA LEU A 155 -22.20 1.18 10.28
C LEU A 155 -22.31 2.68 10.07
N SER A 156 -21.79 3.47 11.02
CA SER A 156 -21.80 4.92 10.88
C SER A 156 -20.94 5.39 9.72
N LEU A 157 -19.79 4.75 9.50
CA LEU A 157 -18.93 5.07 8.37
C LEU A 157 -19.59 4.70 7.05
N ILE A 158 -20.20 3.54 6.98
CA ILE A 158 -20.94 3.09 5.79
C ILE A 158 -22.09 4.05 5.49
N HIS A 159 -22.82 4.43 6.52
CA HIS A 159 -23.97 5.36 6.39
C HIS A 159 -23.52 6.73 5.90
N ILE A 160 -22.43 7.25 6.42
CA ILE A 160 -21.91 8.55 6.01
C ILE A 160 -21.39 8.50 4.57
N SER A 161 -20.73 7.42 4.18
CA SER A 161 -20.13 7.31 2.86
C SER A 161 -21.11 7.03 1.73
N GLU A 162 -22.29 6.51 2.03
CA GLU A 162 -23.25 6.10 1.02
C GLU A 162 -23.68 7.23 0.07
N PRO A 163 -24.05 8.42 0.57
CA PRO A 163 -24.39 9.53 -0.33
C PRO A 163 -23.26 9.90 -1.27
N THR A 164 -22.03 9.87 -0.79
CA THR A 164 -20.85 10.17 -1.58
C THR A 164 -20.66 9.14 -2.69
N ARG A 165 -20.87 7.87 -2.40
CA ARG A 165 -20.74 6.82 -3.41
C ARG A 165 -21.77 6.92 -4.51
N ARG A 166 -22.95 7.42 -4.22
CA ARG A 166 -23.99 7.62 -5.22
C ARG A 166 -23.66 8.73 -6.21
N VAL A 167 -22.88 9.70 -5.78
CA VAL A 167 -22.46 10.80 -6.61
C VAL A 167 -21.35 10.38 -7.56
N VAL A 168 -20.55 9.43 -7.14
CA VAL A 168 -19.44 8.88 -7.91
C VAL A 168 -19.96 7.80 -8.86
#